data_a8d9ef4bea98d8318f47fa4b9db14663
#
_entry.id   a8d9ef4bea98d8318f47fa4b9db14663
#
_cell.length_a   1.000
_cell.length_b   1.000
_cell.length_c   1.000
_cell.angle_alpha   90.00
_cell.angle_beta   90.00
_cell.angle_gamma   90.00
#
_symmetry.space_group_name_H-M   'P 1'
#
loop_
_entity.id
_entity.type
_entity.pdbx_description
1 polymer ?
#
loop_
_entity_poly.entity_id
_entity_poly.type
_entity_poly.pdbx_seq_one_letter_code
_entity_poly.pdbx_strand_id
1 'polypeptide(L)'
;SANGVYSDTERAALQQEFSSLAQEIQRISENTQFNGKNLLDGTELSAQVGTDGGANSTMVVGGVNVKALASQLSSLDISTQSGGQAAIDTVRRFSTDLANQRASNIGAIYNRLEAIGQTFEARGAAESTALAAIRDVDFAQETAQLSKYQILSQAGLSVLAQANSLNGTALRLLQG
;
A
#
# COMPACT_ATOMS: atom_id res chain seq x y z
N SER A 1 12.44 -40.62 -16.26
CA SER A 1 12.88 -41.02 -17.62
C SER A 1 14.40 -40.88 -17.80
N ALA A 2 15.11 -40.01 -17.09
CA ALA A 2 16.57 -39.82 -17.19
C ALA A 2 17.40 -41.07 -16.75
N ASN A 3 16.81 -41.97 -15.99
CA ASN A 3 17.48 -43.18 -15.54
C ASN A 3 17.49 -44.25 -16.67
N GLY A 4 18.63 -44.92 -16.89
CA GLY A 4 18.82 -45.94 -17.93
C GLY A 4 18.06 -47.25 -17.72
N VAL A 5 17.43 -47.48 -16.55
CA VAL A 5 16.70 -48.72 -16.25
C VAL A 5 15.28 -48.77 -16.78
N TYR A 6 14.71 -47.63 -17.22
CA TYR A 6 13.35 -47.57 -17.75
C TYR A 6 13.29 -48.07 -19.19
N SER A 7 12.25 -48.83 -19.50
CA SER A 7 11.89 -49.23 -20.86
C SER A 7 11.25 -48.04 -21.64
N ASP A 8 11.19 -48.15 -22.96
CA ASP A 8 10.55 -47.13 -23.79
C ASP A 8 9.06 -46.98 -23.51
N THR A 9 8.36 -48.06 -23.13
CA THR A 9 6.96 -48.03 -22.73
C THR A 9 6.75 -47.22 -21.44
N GLU A 10 7.62 -47.42 -20.45
CA GLU A 10 7.56 -46.67 -19.19
C GLU A 10 7.91 -45.21 -19.39
N ARG A 11 8.87 -44.89 -20.28
CA ARG A 11 9.19 -43.51 -20.64
C ARG A 11 8.01 -42.82 -21.38
N ALA A 12 7.31 -43.56 -22.25
CA ALA A 12 6.12 -43.01 -22.91
C ALA A 12 5.03 -42.68 -21.90
N ALA A 13 4.80 -43.52 -20.88
CA ALA A 13 3.85 -43.23 -19.81
C ALA A 13 4.27 -41.98 -19.00
N LEU A 14 5.57 -41.87 -18.65
CA LEU A 14 6.12 -40.69 -17.98
C LEU A 14 5.97 -39.41 -18.84
N GLN A 15 6.14 -39.49 -20.16
CA GLN A 15 5.93 -38.40 -21.10
C GLN A 15 4.47 -37.90 -21.07
N GLN A 16 3.53 -38.81 -21.01
CA GLN A 16 2.12 -38.44 -20.95
C GLN A 16 1.76 -37.71 -19.67
N GLU A 17 2.28 -38.21 -18.53
CA GLU A 17 2.12 -37.51 -17.23
C GLU A 17 2.79 -36.13 -17.22
N PHE A 18 4.05 -36.05 -17.73
CA PHE A 18 4.76 -34.79 -17.85
C PHE A 18 4.01 -33.74 -18.69
N SER A 19 3.48 -34.18 -19.83
CA SER A 19 2.67 -33.32 -20.71
C SER A 19 1.40 -32.82 -20.02
N SER A 20 0.74 -33.66 -19.24
CA SER A 20 -0.44 -33.28 -18.44
C SER A 20 -0.10 -32.24 -17.36
N LEU A 21 1.03 -32.41 -16.67
CA LEU A 21 1.52 -31.46 -15.69
C LEU A 21 1.93 -30.11 -16.33
N ALA A 22 2.57 -30.13 -17.50
CA ALA A 22 2.90 -28.92 -18.24
C ALA A 22 1.66 -28.14 -18.67
N GLN A 23 0.62 -28.85 -19.15
CA GLN A 23 -0.67 -28.24 -19.48
C GLN A 23 -1.34 -27.64 -18.24
N GLU A 24 -1.27 -28.30 -17.08
CA GLU A 24 -1.81 -27.75 -15.85
C GLU A 24 -1.08 -26.48 -15.39
N ILE A 25 0.24 -26.42 -15.52
CA ILE A 25 1.01 -25.18 -15.26
C ILE A 25 0.57 -24.08 -16.21
N GLN A 26 0.36 -24.39 -17.49
CA GLN A 26 -0.16 -23.44 -18.46
C GLN A 26 -1.54 -22.92 -18.05
N ARG A 27 -2.45 -23.81 -17.71
CA ARG A 27 -3.81 -23.47 -17.25
C ARG A 27 -3.77 -22.56 -16.02
N ILE A 28 -2.92 -22.85 -15.03
CA ILE A 28 -2.72 -22.04 -13.84
C ILE A 28 -2.22 -20.65 -14.25
N SER A 29 -1.23 -20.58 -15.15
CA SER A 29 -0.65 -19.30 -15.58
C SER A 29 -1.64 -18.40 -16.33
N GLU A 30 -2.59 -19.00 -17.04
CA GLU A 30 -3.61 -18.26 -17.81
C GLU A 30 -4.80 -17.83 -16.97
N ASN A 31 -5.16 -18.62 -15.95
CA ASN A 31 -6.35 -18.38 -15.13
C ASN A 31 -6.07 -17.64 -13.82
N THR A 32 -4.80 -17.47 -13.44
CA THR A 32 -4.46 -16.73 -12.22
C THR A 32 -4.56 -15.23 -12.48
N GLN A 33 -5.68 -14.66 -12.07
CA GLN A 33 -6.00 -13.25 -12.29
C GLN A 33 -6.36 -12.54 -10.98
N PHE A 34 -6.07 -11.27 -10.94
CA PHE A 34 -6.51 -10.36 -9.90
C PHE A 34 -7.14 -9.12 -10.55
N ASN A 35 -8.37 -8.82 -10.21
CA ASN A 35 -9.14 -7.69 -10.77
C ASN A 35 -9.10 -7.65 -12.32
N GLY A 36 -9.26 -8.82 -12.96
CA GLY A 36 -9.27 -8.97 -14.42
C GLY A 36 -7.89 -8.85 -15.10
N LYS A 37 -6.81 -8.73 -14.33
CA LYS A 37 -5.44 -8.72 -14.84
C LYS A 37 -4.75 -10.03 -14.53
N ASN A 38 -4.06 -10.61 -15.51
CA ASN A 38 -3.26 -11.80 -15.31
C ASN A 38 -2.01 -11.46 -14.48
N LEU A 39 -1.66 -12.34 -13.52
CA LEU A 39 -0.53 -12.12 -12.62
C LEU A 39 0.72 -12.91 -13.00
N LEU A 40 0.60 -13.90 -13.92
CA LEU A 40 1.65 -14.87 -14.22
C LEU A 40 2.09 -14.86 -15.69
N ASP A 41 1.71 -13.84 -16.44
CA ASP A 41 2.10 -13.68 -17.85
C ASP A 41 3.29 -12.74 -18.07
N GLY A 42 3.84 -12.20 -16.98
CA GLY A 42 4.95 -11.24 -17.01
C GLY A 42 4.50 -9.77 -17.12
N THR A 43 3.20 -9.51 -17.11
CA THR A 43 2.67 -8.14 -17.14
C THR A 43 2.99 -7.39 -15.85
N GLU A 44 3.50 -6.17 -15.97
CA GLU A 44 3.74 -5.30 -14.84
C GLU A 44 2.42 -4.71 -14.31
N LEU A 45 2.31 -4.66 -13.00
CA LEU A 45 1.20 -4.01 -12.31
C LEU A 45 1.64 -2.67 -11.74
N SER A 46 0.93 -1.61 -12.04
CA SER A 46 1.18 -0.32 -11.43
C SER A 46 0.13 -0.02 -10.35
N ALA A 47 0.60 0.32 -9.16
CA ALA A 47 -0.22 0.68 -8.01
C ALA A 47 0.06 2.14 -7.61
N GLN A 48 -0.98 2.92 -7.40
CA GLN A 48 -0.86 4.27 -6.84
C GLN A 48 -0.64 4.16 -5.33
N VAL A 49 0.49 4.67 -4.85
CA VAL A 49 0.89 4.61 -3.43
C VAL A 49 1.07 5.99 -2.80
N GLY A 50 0.91 7.05 -3.57
CA GLY A 50 0.99 8.43 -3.10
C GLY A 50 -0.27 9.23 -3.44
N THR A 51 -0.38 10.42 -2.84
CA THR A 51 -1.52 11.33 -3.03
C THR A 51 -1.43 12.16 -4.30
N ASP A 52 -0.23 12.25 -4.89
CA ASP A 52 0.03 13.05 -6.07
C ASP A 52 -0.04 12.19 -7.34
N GLY A 53 -0.48 12.76 -8.45
CA GLY A 53 -0.55 12.06 -9.75
C GLY A 53 0.79 11.89 -10.47
N GLY A 54 1.92 12.11 -9.79
CA GLY A 54 3.25 12.03 -10.37
C GLY A 54 3.83 10.60 -10.40
N ALA A 55 4.87 10.40 -11.21
CA ALA A 55 5.55 9.10 -11.33
C ALA A 55 6.13 8.58 -9.99
N ASN A 56 6.47 9.48 -9.06
CA ASN A 56 6.97 9.11 -7.74
C ASN A 56 5.89 8.55 -6.80
N SER A 57 4.61 8.77 -7.13
CA SER A 57 3.46 8.27 -6.38
C SER A 57 2.96 6.93 -6.88
N THR A 58 3.59 6.39 -7.94
CA THR A 58 3.24 5.11 -8.54
C THR A 58 4.33 4.09 -8.27
N MET A 59 3.93 2.90 -7.87
CA MET A 59 4.81 1.76 -7.68
C MET A 59 4.52 0.71 -8.75
N VAL A 60 5.56 0.29 -9.47
CA VAL A 60 5.46 -0.79 -10.46
C VAL A 60 5.86 -2.09 -9.81
N VAL A 61 4.98 -3.07 -9.87
CA VAL A 61 5.20 -4.46 -9.46
C VAL A 61 5.57 -5.23 -10.72
N GLY A 62 6.81 -5.69 -10.83
CA GLY A 62 7.25 -6.51 -11.95
C GLY A 62 6.48 -7.83 -12.00
N GLY A 63 6.01 -8.21 -13.19
CA GLY A 63 5.30 -9.47 -13.39
C GLY A 63 6.22 -10.68 -13.25
N VAL A 64 5.63 -11.81 -12.88
CA VAL A 64 6.27 -13.13 -12.91
C VAL A 64 5.80 -13.88 -14.15
N ASN A 65 6.71 -14.28 -15.03
CA ASN A 65 6.35 -14.91 -16.29
C ASN A 65 6.40 -16.45 -16.21
N VAL A 66 5.33 -17.02 -15.66
CA VAL A 66 5.14 -18.48 -15.63
C VAL A 66 4.64 -19.01 -16.98
N LYS A 67 3.93 -18.19 -17.75
CA LYS A 67 3.37 -18.59 -19.05
C LYS A 67 4.46 -18.95 -20.07
N ALA A 68 5.53 -18.14 -20.14
CA ALA A 68 6.64 -18.42 -21.02
C ALA A 68 7.33 -19.77 -20.70
N LEU A 69 7.38 -20.09 -19.41
CA LEU A 69 7.91 -21.37 -18.96
C LEU A 69 7.00 -22.54 -19.31
N ALA A 70 5.69 -22.42 -19.02
CA ALA A 70 4.75 -23.49 -19.35
C ALA A 70 4.88 -23.87 -20.83
N SER A 71 5.06 -22.87 -21.72
CA SER A 71 5.32 -23.10 -23.13
C SER A 71 6.63 -23.87 -23.40
N GLN A 72 7.70 -23.56 -22.67
CA GLN A 72 8.97 -24.30 -22.77
C GLN A 72 8.83 -25.74 -22.28
N LEU A 73 8.14 -25.96 -21.15
CA LEU A 73 7.90 -27.32 -20.64
C LEU A 73 7.09 -28.16 -21.62
N SER A 74 6.06 -27.57 -22.24
CA SER A 74 5.22 -28.27 -23.22
C SER A 74 5.98 -28.73 -24.49
N SER A 75 7.13 -28.13 -24.77
CA SER A 75 7.97 -28.49 -25.91
C SER A 75 9.04 -29.58 -25.60
N LEU A 76 9.16 -29.96 -24.34
CA LEU A 76 10.15 -30.96 -23.92
C LEU A 76 9.64 -32.39 -24.18
N ASP A 77 10.53 -33.22 -24.71
CA ASP A 77 10.30 -34.64 -24.89
C ASP A 77 11.17 -35.44 -23.92
N ILE A 78 10.53 -36.13 -22.97
CA ILE A 78 11.19 -36.98 -21.99
C ILE A 78 11.05 -38.49 -22.30
N SER A 79 10.59 -38.81 -23.52
CA SER A 79 10.47 -40.21 -23.96
C SER A 79 11.83 -40.90 -24.16
N THR A 80 12.93 -40.12 -24.20
CA THR A 80 14.30 -40.58 -24.27
C THR A 80 15.08 -40.27 -22.99
N GLN A 81 16.17 -41.02 -22.72
CA GLN A 81 17.03 -40.76 -21.58
C GLN A 81 17.68 -39.38 -21.66
N SER A 82 18.18 -39.00 -22.84
CA SER A 82 18.80 -37.68 -23.06
C SER A 82 17.78 -36.52 -22.94
N GLY A 83 16.57 -36.73 -23.42
CA GLY A 83 15.46 -35.76 -23.27
C GLY A 83 15.07 -35.57 -21.81
N GLY A 84 15.02 -36.68 -21.04
CA GLY A 84 14.80 -36.62 -19.60
C GLY A 84 15.89 -35.82 -18.85
N GLN A 85 17.16 -35.96 -19.23
CA GLN A 85 18.25 -35.18 -18.67
C GLN A 85 18.13 -33.69 -19.01
N ALA A 86 17.84 -33.34 -20.27
CA ALA A 86 17.63 -31.98 -20.72
C ALA A 86 16.43 -31.32 -20.01
N ALA A 87 15.37 -32.08 -19.78
CA ALA A 87 14.21 -31.62 -19.03
C ALA A 87 14.53 -31.26 -17.57
N ILE A 88 15.36 -32.07 -16.90
CA ILE A 88 15.81 -31.78 -15.52
C ILE A 88 16.55 -30.45 -15.47
N ASP A 89 17.47 -30.20 -16.40
CA ASP A 89 18.22 -28.93 -16.44
C ASP A 89 17.31 -27.73 -16.74
N THR A 90 16.32 -27.90 -17.58
CA THR A 90 15.34 -26.86 -17.89
C THR A 90 14.46 -26.56 -16.67
N VAL A 91 13.94 -27.56 -15.98
CA VAL A 91 13.14 -27.38 -14.76
C VAL A 91 13.95 -26.74 -13.64
N ARG A 92 15.22 -27.11 -13.47
CA ARG A 92 16.13 -26.50 -12.47
C ARG A 92 16.35 -25.01 -12.74
N ARG A 93 16.72 -24.66 -13.99
CA ARG A 93 16.90 -23.26 -14.38
C ARG A 93 15.65 -22.45 -14.11
N PHE A 94 14.51 -22.99 -14.50
CA PHE A 94 13.24 -22.34 -14.22
C PHE A 94 12.95 -22.14 -12.74
N SER A 95 13.14 -23.15 -11.91
CA SER A 95 12.92 -22.99 -10.46
C SER A 95 13.80 -21.88 -9.88
N THR A 96 15.04 -21.75 -10.37
CA THR A 96 15.95 -20.68 -9.97
C THR A 96 15.47 -19.31 -10.49
N ASP A 97 15.06 -19.22 -11.74
CA ASP A 97 14.57 -17.96 -12.34
C ASP A 97 13.28 -17.50 -11.67
N LEU A 98 12.37 -18.43 -11.37
CA LEU A 98 11.15 -18.13 -10.64
C LEU A 98 11.43 -17.62 -9.22
N ALA A 99 12.36 -18.27 -8.52
CA ALA A 99 12.79 -17.83 -7.19
C ALA A 99 13.40 -16.42 -7.23
N ASN A 100 14.25 -16.15 -8.22
CA ASN A 100 14.87 -14.83 -8.43
C ASN A 100 13.83 -13.74 -8.78
N GLN A 101 12.89 -14.03 -9.68
CA GLN A 101 11.80 -13.10 -10.03
C GLN A 101 10.91 -12.81 -8.81
N ARG A 102 10.58 -13.81 -8.01
CA ARG A 102 9.83 -13.61 -6.77
C ARG A 102 10.60 -12.75 -5.78
N ALA A 103 11.89 -13.02 -5.59
CA ALA A 103 12.71 -12.25 -4.66
C ALA A 103 12.87 -10.80 -5.11
N SER A 104 13.15 -10.55 -6.39
CA SER A 104 13.37 -9.21 -6.93
C SER A 104 12.07 -8.42 -7.08
N ASN A 105 11.00 -9.04 -7.61
CA ASN A 105 9.78 -8.31 -7.95
C ASN A 105 8.81 -8.20 -6.76
N ILE A 106 8.72 -9.24 -5.92
CA ILE A 106 7.78 -9.25 -4.80
C ILE A 106 8.46 -8.84 -3.50
N GLY A 107 9.66 -9.38 -3.21
CA GLY A 107 10.38 -9.08 -1.98
C GLY A 107 10.79 -7.62 -1.86
N ALA A 108 11.31 -7.02 -2.93
CA ALA A 108 11.68 -5.60 -2.95
C ALA A 108 10.46 -4.69 -2.76
N ILE A 109 9.31 -5.07 -3.33
CA ILE A 109 8.08 -4.31 -3.23
C ILE A 109 7.51 -4.37 -1.81
N TYR A 110 7.55 -5.52 -1.18
CA TYR A 110 7.12 -5.67 0.21
C TYR A 110 7.85 -4.69 1.13
N ASN A 111 9.18 -4.64 1.04
CA ASN A 111 9.99 -3.69 1.82
C ASN A 111 9.66 -2.22 1.51
N ARG A 112 9.39 -1.90 0.24
CA ARG A 112 8.99 -0.54 -0.16
C ARG A 112 7.61 -0.17 0.38
N LEU A 113 6.64 -1.09 0.35
CA LEU A 113 5.30 -0.86 0.93
C LEU A 113 5.36 -0.65 2.42
N GLU A 114 6.19 -1.41 3.13
CA GLU A 114 6.42 -1.22 4.56
C GLU A 114 6.99 0.18 4.86
N ALA A 115 8.02 0.62 4.12
CA ALA A 115 8.59 1.95 4.27
C ALA A 115 7.59 3.08 3.94
N ILE A 116 6.75 2.88 2.93
CA ILE A 116 5.68 3.81 2.58
C ILE A 116 4.64 3.87 3.70
N GLY A 117 4.24 2.72 4.26
CA GLY A 117 3.33 2.65 5.41
C GLY A 117 3.84 3.45 6.60
N GLN A 118 5.09 3.24 6.99
CA GLN A 118 5.76 4.00 8.07
C GLN A 118 5.78 5.51 7.78
N THR A 119 6.01 5.89 6.52
CA THR A 119 6.00 7.31 6.12
C THR A 119 4.60 7.92 6.25
N PHE A 120 3.55 7.21 5.88
CA PHE A 120 2.18 7.68 6.03
C PHE A 120 1.76 7.78 7.50
N GLU A 121 2.15 6.83 8.34
CA GLU A 121 1.92 6.91 9.79
C GLU A 121 2.60 8.14 10.41
N ALA A 122 3.87 8.37 10.07
CA ALA A 122 4.62 9.54 10.55
C ALA A 122 3.98 10.86 10.09
N ARG A 123 3.54 10.95 8.83
CA ARG A 123 2.82 12.13 8.31
C ARG A 123 1.50 12.34 9.01
N GLY A 124 0.70 11.30 9.18
CA GLY A 124 -0.58 11.39 9.88
C GLY A 124 -0.43 11.87 11.32
N ALA A 125 0.60 11.40 12.03
CA ALA A 125 0.92 11.88 13.37
C ALA A 125 1.33 13.35 13.37
N ALA A 126 2.18 13.78 12.43
CA ALA A 126 2.60 15.18 12.28
C ALA A 126 1.43 16.11 11.93
N GLU A 127 0.56 15.70 11.01
CA GLU A 127 -0.64 16.46 10.64
C GLU A 127 -1.62 16.57 11.81
N SER A 128 -1.83 15.49 12.56
CA SER A 128 -2.65 15.50 13.77
C SER A 128 -2.11 16.47 14.82
N THR A 129 -0.79 16.48 15.04
CA THR A 129 -0.12 17.38 15.96
C THR A 129 -0.24 18.84 15.50
N ALA A 130 -0.04 19.10 14.21
CA ALA A 130 -0.20 20.45 13.64
C ALA A 130 -1.65 20.94 13.76
N LEU A 131 -2.62 20.08 13.50
CA LEU A 131 -4.04 20.42 13.66
C LEU A 131 -4.39 20.73 15.11
N ALA A 132 -3.88 19.95 16.06
CA ALA A 132 -4.06 20.20 17.49
C ALA A 132 -3.46 21.55 17.90
N ALA A 133 -2.24 21.86 17.43
CA ALA A 133 -1.58 23.14 17.72
C ALA A 133 -2.38 24.34 17.19
N ILE A 134 -2.95 24.24 15.98
CA ILE A 134 -3.81 25.31 15.41
C ILE A 134 -5.08 25.47 16.26
N ARG A 135 -5.74 24.38 16.62
CA ARG A 135 -6.97 24.43 17.43
C ARG A 135 -6.73 24.99 18.83
N ASP A 136 -5.63 24.59 19.47
CA ASP A 136 -5.30 25.07 20.82
C ASP A 136 -4.97 26.57 20.83
N VAL A 137 -4.31 27.09 19.79
CA VAL A 137 -4.04 28.53 19.64
C VAL A 137 -5.33 29.32 19.45
N ASP A 138 -6.24 28.85 18.60
CA ASP A 138 -7.54 29.50 18.40
C ASP A 138 -8.37 29.52 19.67
N PHE A 139 -8.36 28.43 20.44
CA PHE A 139 -9.10 28.34 21.69
C PHE A 139 -8.53 29.29 22.77
N ALA A 140 -7.22 29.43 22.85
CA ALA A 140 -6.59 30.36 23.78
C ALA A 140 -6.90 31.83 23.44
N GLN A 141 -6.87 32.17 22.17
CA GLN A 141 -7.22 33.51 21.69
C GLN A 141 -8.69 33.86 21.96
N GLU A 142 -9.60 32.93 21.69
CA GLU A 142 -11.03 33.12 21.91
C GLU A 142 -11.38 33.26 23.40
N THR A 143 -10.77 32.44 24.26
CA THR A 143 -10.94 32.54 25.71
C THR A 143 -10.39 33.85 26.27
N ALA A 144 -9.30 34.36 25.72
CA ALA A 144 -8.76 35.65 26.10
C ALA A 144 -9.70 36.80 25.70
N GLN A 145 -10.29 36.73 24.50
CA GLN A 145 -11.29 37.70 24.06
C GLN A 145 -12.57 37.64 24.89
N LEU A 146 -13.07 36.44 25.17
CA LEU A 146 -14.24 36.27 26.03
C LEU A 146 -14.00 36.89 27.42
N SER A 147 -12.87 36.60 28.04
CA SER A 147 -12.49 37.20 29.33
C SER A 147 -12.43 38.73 29.27
N LYS A 148 -11.84 39.27 28.20
CA LYS A 148 -11.82 40.74 27.97
C LYS A 148 -13.22 41.32 27.90
N TYR A 149 -14.14 40.72 27.17
CA TYR A 149 -15.52 41.23 27.05
C TYR A 149 -16.28 41.10 28.36
N GLN A 150 -16.08 40.05 29.14
CA GLN A 150 -16.67 39.88 30.47
C GLN A 150 -16.20 40.99 31.42
N ILE A 151 -14.88 41.27 31.45
CA ILE A 151 -14.32 42.35 32.29
C ILE A 151 -14.87 43.71 31.85
N LEU A 152 -14.91 44.00 30.55
CA LEU A 152 -15.44 45.23 30.04
C LEU A 152 -16.95 45.42 30.39
N SER A 153 -17.72 44.36 30.28
CA SER A 153 -19.14 44.37 30.69
C SER A 153 -19.30 44.65 32.17
N GLN A 154 -18.54 43.99 33.03
CA GLN A 154 -18.57 44.19 34.49
C GLN A 154 -18.13 45.61 34.85
N ALA A 155 -17.04 46.12 34.23
CA ALA A 155 -16.59 47.48 34.43
C ALA A 155 -17.63 48.54 33.98
N GLY A 156 -18.23 48.31 32.81
CA GLY A 156 -19.30 49.18 32.29
C GLY A 156 -20.51 49.26 33.23
N LEU A 157 -20.95 48.15 33.74
CA LEU A 157 -22.04 48.11 34.75
C LEU A 157 -21.68 48.88 36.06
N SER A 158 -20.42 48.69 36.51
CA SER A 158 -19.93 49.42 37.69
C SER A 158 -19.89 50.93 37.48
N VAL A 159 -19.40 51.38 36.31
CA VAL A 159 -19.35 52.82 35.97
C VAL A 159 -20.74 53.40 35.83
N LEU A 160 -21.69 52.66 35.21
CA LEU A 160 -23.09 53.10 35.10
C LEU A 160 -23.76 53.21 36.50
N ALA A 161 -23.52 52.27 37.39
CA ALA A 161 -24.03 52.35 38.76
C ALA A 161 -23.43 53.55 39.51
N GLN A 162 -22.15 53.81 39.33
CA GLN A 162 -21.45 54.96 39.90
C GLN A 162 -22.03 56.30 39.35
N ALA A 163 -22.22 56.41 38.03
CA ALA A 163 -22.79 57.57 37.40
C ALA A 163 -24.22 57.88 37.88
N ASN A 164 -25.04 56.82 38.01
CA ASN A 164 -26.40 56.96 38.57
C ASN A 164 -26.41 57.39 40.02
N SER A 165 -25.48 56.92 40.84
CA SER A 165 -25.36 57.34 42.23
C SER A 165 -24.91 58.81 42.38
N LEU A 166 -24.02 59.30 41.51
CA LEU A 166 -23.63 60.69 41.46
C LEU A 166 -24.76 61.62 41.10
N ASN A 167 -25.61 61.28 40.10
CA ASN A 167 -26.79 62.05 39.76
C ASN A 167 -27.81 62.10 40.93
N GLY A 168 -27.98 61.02 41.66
CA GLY A 168 -28.83 61.03 42.87
C GLY A 168 -28.26 61.87 43.97
N THR A 169 -26.97 61.94 44.15
CA THR A 169 -26.33 62.81 45.15
C THR A 169 -26.44 64.31 44.78
N ALA A 170 -26.26 64.65 43.47
CA ALA A 170 -26.41 65.98 42.97
C ALA A 170 -27.84 66.49 43.15
N LEU A 171 -28.85 65.64 42.90
CA LEU A 171 -30.27 66.02 43.14
C LEU A 171 -30.58 66.25 44.62
N ARG A 172 -30.02 65.51 45.53
CA ARG A 172 -30.15 65.69 46.99
C ARG A 172 -29.51 66.99 47.45
N LEU A 173 -28.40 67.43 46.88
CA LEU A 173 -27.74 68.72 47.22
C LEU A 173 -28.50 69.93 46.66
N LEU A 174 -29.32 69.74 45.63
CA LEU A 174 -30.18 70.83 45.06
C LEU A 174 -31.53 70.97 45.78
N GLN A 175 -31.93 69.99 46.56
CA GLN A 175 -33.22 70.02 47.31
C GLN A 175 -33.09 70.34 48.80
N GLY A 176 -31.88 70.51 49.31
CA GLY A 176 -31.57 70.94 50.69
C GLY A 176 -31.02 72.31 50.72
#